data_986765129dd18ac09c4b456003b21635
#
_entry.id   986765129dd18ac09c4b456003b21635
#
_cell.length_a   1.000
_cell.length_b   1.000
_cell.length_c   1.000
_cell.angle_alpha   90.00
_cell.angle_beta   90.00
_cell.angle_gamma   90.00
#
_symmetry.space_group_name_H-M   'P 1'
#
loop_
_entity.id
_entity.type
_entity.pdbx_description
1 polymer ?
#
loop_
_entity_poly.entity_id
_entity_poly.type
_entity_poly.pdbx_seq_one_letter_code
_entity_poly.pdbx_strand_id
1 'polypeptide(L)'
;AEFNVPILADLPGARELSLNAATRHSDYDTFGTTLNSKFGFKWKPIDSLLICGTWAEGFRAPTIADLYSGGSQSFDFFTDPCDSVYGAARTNPAVRARCAAALPAGVNAANFRQQQQGFTPTTAASSQTPLAFVSGSNDQLTPETSTSKTLGFVWSPGFIQNFNMSLDWWEIRVENTIISDTANLILNDCYINDIAARCSAFTRDPVTGIVNNLKRTGINAGYREVEGFDLDVSYRLPTDRFGNFSAQWTSTYTSRDDLVTTKNAVTHPNPRTGVGWAGYAFRVRSNLNLGWEMGDFGASWTVRYFSGMKEACLSAVTFPEECNLPNYASPNNQG
;
A
#
# COMPACT_ATOMS: atom_id res chain seq x y z
N ALA A 1 23.43 -5.87 17.97
CA ALA A 1 24.16 -7.15 18.04
C ALA A 1 23.64 -8.09 16.94
N GLU A 2 24.52 -8.91 16.38
CA GLU A 2 24.17 -9.93 15.40
C GLU A 2 24.96 -11.20 15.72
N PHE A 3 24.27 -12.34 15.66
CA PHE A 3 24.84 -13.66 15.90
C PHE A 3 24.50 -14.58 14.72
N ASN A 4 25.47 -15.30 14.25
CA ASN A 4 25.30 -16.37 13.29
C ASN A 4 25.87 -17.67 13.89
N VAL A 5 25.00 -18.65 14.10
CA VAL A 5 25.35 -19.89 14.82
C VAL A 5 25.23 -21.07 13.87
N PRO A 6 26.33 -21.69 13.47
CA PRO A 6 26.28 -22.96 12.74
C PRO A 6 25.79 -24.05 13.70
N ILE A 7 24.73 -24.75 13.32
CA ILE A 7 24.10 -25.79 14.15
C ILE A 7 24.56 -27.20 13.69
N LEU A 8 24.51 -27.45 12.37
CA LEU A 8 24.89 -28.73 11.77
C LEU A 8 25.71 -28.45 10.51
N ALA A 9 26.70 -29.32 10.28
CA ALA A 9 27.53 -29.31 9.08
C ALA A 9 27.86 -30.74 8.66
N ASP A 10 27.95 -30.99 7.36
CA ASP A 10 28.40 -32.22 6.72
C ASP A 10 27.68 -33.51 7.15
N LEU A 11 26.42 -33.39 7.57
CA LEU A 11 25.57 -34.53 7.90
C LEU A 11 24.61 -34.91 6.77
N PRO A 12 24.18 -36.19 6.70
CA PRO A 12 23.09 -36.56 5.79
C PRO A 12 21.82 -35.76 6.07
N GLY A 13 21.30 -35.06 5.04
CA GLY A 13 20.13 -34.18 5.17
C GLY A 13 20.42 -32.82 5.81
N ALA A 14 21.67 -32.53 6.18
CA ALA A 14 22.10 -31.25 6.73
C ALA A 14 23.57 -30.96 6.38
N ARG A 15 23.83 -30.66 5.11
CA ARG A 15 25.14 -30.17 4.66
C ARG A 15 25.52 -28.89 5.38
N GLU A 16 24.53 -28.06 5.62
CA GLU A 16 24.61 -26.83 6.43
C GLU A 16 23.28 -26.56 7.09
N LEU A 17 23.27 -26.25 8.37
CA LEU A 17 22.17 -25.65 9.08
C LEU A 17 22.74 -24.56 9.97
N SER A 18 22.33 -23.33 9.73
CA SER A 18 22.72 -22.19 10.56
C SER A 18 21.51 -21.35 10.94
N LEU A 19 21.58 -20.75 12.12
CA LEU A 19 20.60 -19.79 12.63
C LEU A 19 21.25 -18.41 12.71
N ASN A 20 20.51 -17.39 12.33
CA ASN A 20 20.90 -16.01 12.48
C ASN A 20 19.92 -15.30 13.41
N ALA A 21 20.44 -14.57 14.37
CA ALA A 21 19.67 -13.70 15.25
C ALA A 21 20.35 -12.34 15.33
N ALA A 22 19.58 -11.28 15.14
CA ALA A 22 20.07 -9.92 15.26
C ALA A 22 19.09 -9.06 16.05
N THR A 23 19.61 -8.07 16.77
CA THR A 23 18.82 -7.05 17.44
C THR A 23 19.47 -5.69 17.28
N ARG A 24 18.64 -4.67 17.02
CA ARG A 24 19.03 -3.28 16.92
C ARG A 24 18.27 -2.45 17.94
N HIS A 25 18.99 -1.81 18.82
CA HIS A 25 18.50 -0.76 19.69
C HIS A 25 18.77 0.59 19.02
N SER A 26 17.76 1.46 18.99
CA SER A 26 17.88 2.83 18.48
C SER A 26 17.21 3.77 19.47
N ASP A 27 17.82 4.94 19.70
CA ASP A 27 17.32 5.97 20.60
C ASP A 27 17.18 7.28 19.81
N TYR A 28 16.03 7.91 19.96
CA TYR A 28 15.64 9.12 19.25
C TYR A 28 15.10 10.15 20.24
N ASP A 29 15.57 11.36 20.17
CA ASP A 29 15.11 12.48 21.03
C ASP A 29 13.60 12.73 20.90
N THR A 30 13.01 12.41 19.74
CA THR A 30 11.61 12.69 19.41
C THR A 30 10.65 11.54 19.70
N PHE A 31 11.13 10.30 19.69
CA PHE A 31 10.25 9.09 19.79
C PHE A 31 10.67 8.12 20.91
N GLY A 32 11.80 8.41 21.58
CA GLY A 32 12.38 7.50 22.53
C GLY A 32 13.06 6.29 21.90
N THR A 33 13.12 5.19 22.61
CA THR A 33 13.87 3.99 22.23
C THR A 33 13.03 3.00 21.45
N THR A 34 13.65 2.33 20.48
CA THR A 34 13.08 1.19 19.76
C THR A 34 14.04 0.01 19.81
N LEU A 35 13.48 -1.18 19.93
CA LEU A 35 14.20 -2.46 19.82
C LEU A 35 13.58 -3.27 18.71
N ASN A 36 14.37 -3.62 17.69
CA ASN A 36 13.92 -4.42 16.57
C ASN A 36 14.76 -5.69 16.47
N SER A 37 14.10 -6.80 16.26
CA SER A 37 14.71 -8.12 16.24
C SER A 37 14.57 -8.76 14.85
N LYS A 38 15.53 -9.60 14.51
CA LYS A 38 15.52 -10.40 13.30
C LYS A 38 15.97 -11.82 13.65
N PHE A 39 15.25 -12.81 13.13
CA PHE A 39 15.60 -14.22 13.22
C PHE A 39 15.59 -14.81 11.81
N GLY A 40 16.55 -15.65 11.54
CA GLY A 40 16.65 -16.33 10.25
C GLY A 40 17.25 -17.70 10.39
N PHE A 41 17.00 -18.54 9.40
CA PHE A 41 17.66 -19.82 9.26
C PHE A 41 18.13 -20.02 7.81
N LYS A 42 19.15 -20.81 7.66
CA LYS A 42 19.69 -21.28 6.39
C LYS A 42 19.93 -22.77 6.53
N TRP A 43 19.27 -23.55 5.68
CA TRP A 43 19.36 -25.00 5.67
C TRP A 43 19.68 -25.52 4.28
N LYS A 44 20.78 -26.22 4.17
CA LYS A 44 21.26 -26.88 2.96
C LYS A 44 21.19 -28.39 3.18
N PRO A 45 20.05 -29.05 2.88
CA PRO A 45 19.90 -30.48 3.09
C PRO A 45 20.84 -31.32 2.20
N ILE A 46 21.04 -30.85 0.97
CA ILE A 46 21.92 -31.43 -0.05
C ILE A 46 22.65 -30.30 -0.77
N ASP A 47 23.73 -30.62 -1.50
CA ASP A 47 24.56 -29.59 -2.16
C ASP A 47 23.81 -28.74 -3.18
N SER A 48 22.77 -29.30 -3.79
CA SER A 48 21.99 -28.65 -4.83
C SER A 48 20.78 -27.86 -4.33
N LEU A 49 20.45 -27.91 -3.03
CA LEU A 49 19.25 -27.25 -2.49
C LEU A 49 19.59 -26.46 -1.22
N LEU A 50 19.26 -25.18 -1.24
CA LEU A 50 19.29 -24.30 -0.09
C LEU A 50 17.88 -23.81 0.22
N ILE A 51 17.46 -23.89 1.48
CA ILE A 51 16.21 -23.33 2.00
C ILE A 51 16.58 -22.27 3.02
N CYS A 52 15.95 -21.10 2.94
CA CYS A 52 16.16 -20.01 3.88
C CYS A 52 14.83 -19.35 4.25
N GLY A 53 14.78 -18.85 5.47
CA GLY A 53 13.65 -18.10 5.95
C GLY A 53 14.10 -17.03 6.93
N THR A 54 13.35 -15.93 6.96
CA THR A 54 13.60 -14.79 7.83
C THR A 54 12.29 -14.23 8.38
N TRP A 55 12.33 -13.89 9.66
CA TRP A 55 11.36 -13.01 10.30
C TRP A 55 12.09 -11.80 10.85
N ALA A 56 11.57 -10.60 10.60
CA ALA A 56 12.22 -9.38 11.06
C ALA A 56 11.19 -8.31 11.43
N GLU A 57 11.51 -7.56 12.48
CA GLU A 57 10.83 -6.32 12.84
C GLU A 57 11.58 -5.14 12.25
N GLY A 58 10.83 -4.10 11.92
CA GLY A 58 11.37 -2.82 11.48
C GLY A 58 10.53 -1.67 12.01
N PHE A 59 11.05 -0.47 11.89
CA PHE A 59 10.30 0.74 12.17
C PHE A 59 10.73 1.87 11.23
N ARG A 60 9.86 2.85 11.05
CA ARG A 60 10.14 4.09 10.35
C ARG A 60 9.69 5.26 11.22
N ALA A 61 10.61 6.08 11.64
CA ALA A 61 10.31 7.34 12.32
C ALA A 61 9.66 8.32 11.33
N PRO A 62 8.69 9.15 11.75
CA PRO A 62 8.26 10.31 10.99
C PRO A 62 9.46 11.19 10.65
N THR A 63 9.44 11.79 9.47
CA THR A 63 10.50 12.75 9.10
C THR A 63 10.32 14.08 9.85
N ILE A 64 11.37 14.91 9.89
CA ILE A 64 11.28 16.26 10.46
C ILE A 64 10.21 17.08 9.71
N ALA A 65 10.06 16.87 8.41
CA ALA A 65 9.02 17.52 7.62
C ALA A 65 7.61 17.08 8.03
N ASP A 66 7.41 15.79 8.30
CA ASP A 66 6.13 15.28 8.78
C ASP A 66 5.71 15.91 10.13
N LEU A 67 6.69 16.21 10.98
CA LEU A 67 6.47 16.73 12.33
C LEU A 67 6.41 18.26 12.40
N TYR A 68 7.24 18.98 11.61
CA TYR A 68 7.52 20.40 11.87
C TYR A 68 7.55 21.28 10.61
N SER A 69 7.08 20.85 9.44
CA SER A 69 7.16 21.64 8.20
C SER A 69 6.27 22.90 8.17
N GLY A 70 5.50 23.15 9.21
CA GLY A 70 4.58 24.28 9.25
C GLY A 70 3.31 24.07 8.43
N GLY A 71 2.42 25.05 8.45
CA GLY A 71 1.15 25.01 7.74
C GLY A 71 1.24 25.66 6.36
N SER A 72 0.51 25.10 5.39
CA SER A 72 0.28 25.69 4.09
C SER A 72 -1.20 25.68 3.74
N GLN A 73 -1.64 26.64 2.93
CA GLN A 73 -2.98 26.61 2.40
C GLN A 73 -3.06 25.66 1.20
N SER A 74 -4.09 24.85 1.16
CA SER A 74 -4.39 23.98 0.04
C SER A 74 -5.89 24.00 -0.27
N PHE A 75 -6.27 23.38 -1.39
CA PHE A 75 -7.65 23.27 -1.82
C PHE A 75 -7.93 21.81 -2.20
N ASP A 76 -9.03 21.26 -1.70
CA ASP A 76 -9.41 19.88 -1.95
C ASP A 76 -10.87 19.80 -2.38
N PHE A 77 -11.14 18.89 -3.30
CA PHE A 77 -12.51 18.53 -3.63
C PHE A 77 -12.94 17.42 -2.68
N PHE A 78 -14.13 17.55 -2.11
CA PHE A 78 -14.68 16.54 -1.23
C PHE A 78 -16.19 16.49 -1.33
N THR A 79 -16.76 15.36 -0.92
CA THR A 79 -18.18 15.20 -0.73
C THR A 79 -18.49 15.21 0.76
N ASP A 80 -19.26 16.19 1.23
CA ASP A 80 -19.72 16.19 2.62
C ASP A 80 -20.70 15.02 2.83
N PRO A 81 -20.45 14.09 3.76
CA PRO A 81 -21.39 13.03 4.09
C PRO A 81 -22.78 13.53 4.46
N CYS A 82 -22.88 14.77 4.93
CA CYS A 82 -24.14 15.40 5.31
C CYS A 82 -24.90 16.03 4.14
N ASP A 83 -24.31 16.16 2.95
CA ASP A 83 -25.00 16.67 1.77
C ASP A 83 -26.18 15.78 1.41
N SER A 84 -27.37 16.37 1.30
CA SER A 84 -28.63 15.65 1.10
C SER A 84 -28.76 14.99 -0.28
N VAL A 85 -27.93 15.40 -1.25
CA VAL A 85 -27.97 14.89 -2.64
C VAL A 85 -26.82 13.93 -2.92
N TYR A 86 -25.61 14.27 -2.51
CA TYR A 86 -24.39 13.50 -2.82
C TYR A 86 -23.78 12.80 -1.61
N GLY A 87 -24.14 13.20 -0.40
CA GLY A 87 -23.60 12.65 0.84
C GLY A 87 -24.23 11.32 1.25
N ALA A 88 -23.52 10.58 2.11
CA ALA A 88 -24.00 9.31 2.65
C ALA A 88 -25.29 9.43 3.48
N ALA A 89 -25.61 10.63 4.02
CA ALA A 89 -26.85 10.90 4.74
C ALA A 89 -28.10 10.67 3.88
N ARG A 90 -27.97 10.73 2.56
CA ARG A 90 -29.06 10.44 1.63
C ARG A 90 -29.65 9.04 1.81
N THR A 91 -28.79 8.05 1.97
CA THR A 91 -29.18 6.63 2.00
C THR A 91 -28.96 5.95 3.35
N ASN A 92 -28.12 6.53 4.21
CA ASN A 92 -27.79 5.96 5.51
C ASN A 92 -28.45 6.74 6.67
N PRO A 93 -29.46 6.15 7.36
CA PRO A 93 -30.16 6.83 8.46
C PRO A 93 -29.28 7.18 9.64
N ALA A 94 -28.27 6.36 9.97
CA ALA A 94 -27.35 6.64 11.07
C ALA A 94 -26.46 7.86 10.77
N VAL A 95 -25.95 7.97 9.54
CA VAL A 95 -25.21 9.16 9.10
C VAL A 95 -26.11 10.39 9.12
N ARG A 96 -27.34 10.25 8.66
CA ARG A 96 -28.32 11.36 8.69
C ARG A 96 -28.57 11.86 10.11
N ALA A 97 -28.70 10.95 11.08
CA ALA A 97 -28.92 11.32 12.48
C ALA A 97 -27.70 12.07 13.06
N ARG A 98 -26.47 11.60 12.78
CA ARG A 98 -25.24 12.29 13.18
C ARG A 98 -25.11 13.66 12.55
N CYS A 99 -25.44 13.78 11.27
CA CYS A 99 -25.46 15.06 10.57
C CYS A 99 -26.47 16.03 11.16
N ALA A 100 -27.68 15.56 11.48
CA ALA A 100 -28.71 16.40 12.10
C ALA A 100 -28.29 16.93 13.48
N ALA A 101 -27.52 16.15 14.25
CA ALA A 101 -26.97 16.57 15.53
C ALA A 101 -25.79 17.57 15.40
N ALA A 102 -25.06 17.53 14.30
CA ALA A 102 -23.85 18.34 14.06
C ALA A 102 -24.13 19.64 13.30
N LEU A 103 -25.22 19.72 12.55
CA LEU A 103 -25.60 20.93 11.83
C LEU A 103 -26.14 21.98 12.80
N PRO A 104 -25.90 23.30 12.52
CA PRO A 104 -26.40 24.38 13.35
C PRO A 104 -27.92 24.40 13.46
N ALA A 105 -28.41 24.94 14.57
CA ALA A 105 -29.84 25.16 14.76
C ALA A 105 -30.41 26.03 13.60
N GLY A 106 -31.46 25.54 12.95
CA GLY A 106 -32.08 26.22 11.78
C GLY A 106 -31.64 25.66 10.43
N VAL A 107 -30.55 24.85 10.38
CA VAL A 107 -30.16 24.17 9.14
C VAL A 107 -30.84 22.80 9.10
N ASN A 108 -31.71 22.61 8.11
CA ASN A 108 -32.41 21.34 7.93
C ASN A 108 -31.53 20.31 7.23
N ALA A 109 -31.16 19.25 7.93
CA ALA A 109 -30.33 18.16 7.41
C ALA A 109 -30.93 17.48 6.16
N ALA A 110 -32.28 17.50 6.00
CA ALA A 110 -32.93 16.89 4.84
C ALA A 110 -32.68 17.66 3.54
N ASN A 111 -32.35 18.94 3.64
CA ASN A 111 -32.12 19.83 2.49
C ASN A 111 -30.73 20.46 2.50
N PHE A 112 -29.86 20.05 3.43
CA PHE A 112 -28.53 20.62 3.53
C PHE A 112 -27.70 20.30 2.30
N ARG A 113 -26.99 21.32 1.80
CA ARG A 113 -26.06 21.23 0.68
C ARG A 113 -24.73 21.87 1.06
N GLN A 114 -23.62 21.15 0.82
CA GLN A 114 -22.27 21.70 0.95
C GLN A 114 -22.00 22.61 -0.23
N GLN A 115 -22.33 23.89 -0.09
CA GLN A 115 -22.14 24.93 -1.11
C GLN A 115 -21.19 25.99 -0.59
N GLN A 116 -20.23 26.39 -1.37
CA GLN A 116 -19.47 27.60 -1.09
C GLN A 116 -20.27 28.83 -1.59
N GLN A 117 -20.15 29.96 -0.89
CA GLN A 117 -20.86 31.16 -1.20
C GLN A 117 -20.63 31.58 -2.67
N GLY A 118 -21.68 31.80 -3.42
CA GLY A 118 -21.64 32.20 -4.83
C GLY A 118 -21.41 31.05 -5.82
N PHE A 119 -21.35 29.79 -5.36
CA PHE A 119 -21.13 28.65 -6.23
C PHE A 119 -22.27 27.64 -6.09
N THR A 120 -22.88 27.28 -7.20
CA THR A 120 -23.88 26.22 -7.22
C THR A 120 -23.15 24.88 -7.52
N PRO A 121 -23.31 23.83 -6.70
CA PRO A 121 -22.77 22.54 -7.03
C PRO A 121 -23.31 22.07 -8.36
N THR A 122 -22.43 21.62 -9.23
CA THR A 122 -22.83 21.00 -10.48
C THR A 122 -23.42 19.61 -10.22
N THR A 123 -23.81 18.92 -11.26
CA THR A 123 -24.46 17.59 -11.18
C THR A 123 -23.56 16.49 -10.63
N ALA A 124 -22.22 16.69 -10.56
CA ALA A 124 -21.28 15.71 -10.08
C ALA A 124 -20.83 15.97 -8.64
N ALA A 125 -20.74 14.93 -7.82
CA ALA A 125 -20.24 15.01 -6.44
C ALA A 125 -18.81 15.58 -6.37
N SER A 126 -17.98 15.26 -7.36
CA SER A 126 -16.59 15.71 -7.49
C SER A 126 -16.46 17.19 -7.88
N SER A 127 -17.52 17.85 -8.27
CA SER A 127 -17.53 19.26 -8.67
C SER A 127 -18.07 20.18 -7.58
N GLN A 128 -18.14 19.72 -6.35
CA GLN A 128 -18.31 20.59 -5.21
C GLN A 128 -17.09 21.51 -5.12
N THR A 129 -17.33 22.76 -4.74
CA THR A 129 -16.29 23.79 -4.71
C THR A 129 -15.11 23.36 -3.87
N PRO A 130 -13.85 23.55 -4.34
CA PRO A 130 -12.70 23.31 -3.51
C PRO A 130 -12.74 24.25 -2.29
N LEU A 131 -12.72 23.68 -1.11
CA LEU A 131 -12.64 24.41 0.14
C LEU A 131 -11.18 24.70 0.46
N ALA A 132 -10.89 25.95 0.83
CA ALA A 132 -9.58 26.27 1.40
C ALA A 132 -9.44 25.58 2.75
N PHE A 133 -8.35 24.83 2.94
CA PHE A 133 -8.02 24.20 4.20
C PHE A 133 -6.52 24.35 4.51
N VAL A 134 -6.19 24.15 5.77
CA VAL A 134 -4.79 24.16 6.21
C VAL A 134 -4.25 22.75 6.11
N SER A 135 -3.21 22.55 5.29
CA SER A 135 -2.38 21.36 5.32
C SER A 135 -1.09 21.65 6.07
N GLY A 136 -0.49 20.65 6.68
CA GLY A 136 0.78 20.86 7.39
C GLY A 136 1.25 19.62 8.11
N SER A 137 2.27 19.87 8.94
CA SER A 137 2.87 18.87 9.81
C SER A 137 1.95 18.47 10.97
N ASN A 138 2.30 17.34 11.58
CA ASN A 138 1.65 16.85 12.79
C ASN A 138 2.71 16.32 13.74
N ASP A 139 2.92 17.01 14.83
CA ASP A 139 3.89 16.67 15.89
C ASP A 139 3.42 15.50 16.79
N GLN A 140 2.20 15.02 16.61
CA GLN A 140 1.63 13.86 17.31
C GLN A 140 1.84 12.55 16.53
N LEU A 141 2.53 12.57 15.39
CA LEU A 141 2.83 11.35 14.65
C LEU A 141 3.75 10.43 15.45
N THR A 142 3.43 9.16 15.42
CA THR A 142 4.24 8.09 16.02
C THR A 142 4.96 7.28 14.93
N PRO A 143 6.03 6.56 15.27
CA PRO A 143 6.69 5.69 14.32
C PRO A 143 5.76 4.61 13.76
N GLU A 144 5.95 4.30 12.48
CA GLU A 144 5.42 3.08 11.89
C GLU A 144 6.25 1.90 12.37
N THR A 145 5.60 0.77 12.59
CA THR A 145 6.26 -0.51 12.88
C THR A 145 5.98 -1.50 11.78
N SER A 146 6.90 -2.41 11.52
CA SER A 146 6.70 -3.41 10.49
C SER A 146 7.14 -4.79 10.95
N THR A 147 6.48 -5.80 10.39
CA THR A 147 6.91 -7.19 10.44
C THR A 147 7.09 -7.68 9.01
N SER A 148 8.21 -8.30 8.73
CA SER A 148 8.48 -8.95 7.44
C SER A 148 8.82 -10.41 7.65
N LYS A 149 8.31 -11.26 6.75
CA LYS A 149 8.54 -12.70 6.71
C LYS A 149 8.96 -13.10 5.31
N THR A 150 9.95 -13.95 5.21
CA THR A 150 10.36 -14.54 3.93
C THR A 150 10.61 -16.03 4.12
N LEU A 151 10.28 -16.82 3.11
CA LEU A 151 10.61 -18.23 3.02
C LEU A 151 10.89 -18.57 1.56
N GLY A 152 12.06 -19.11 1.29
CA GLY A 152 12.43 -19.41 -0.07
C GLY A 152 13.42 -20.55 -0.18
N PHE A 153 13.66 -20.94 -1.42
CA PHE A 153 14.69 -21.93 -1.74
C PHE A 153 15.47 -21.53 -2.98
N VAL A 154 16.71 -21.99 -3.04
CA VAL A 154 17.58 -21.95 -4.22
C VAL A 154 17.89 -23.38 -4.61
N TRP A 155 17.67 -23.70 -5.88
CA TRP A 155 17.92 -25.03 -6.43
C TRP A 155 18.85 -24.98 -7.63
N SER A 156 19.96 -25.72 -7.52
CA SER A 156 21.01 -25.83 -8.53
C SER A 156 21.32 -27.31 -8.77
N PRO A 157 20.49 -28.04 -9.53
CA PRO A 157 20.60 -29.48 -9.69
C PRO A 157 21.90 -29.89 -10.44
N GLY A 158 22.61 -30.85 -9.92
CA GLY A 158 23.86 -31.32 -10.52
C GLY A 158 23.70 -32.01 -11.89
N PHE A 159 22.47 -32.46 -12.22
CA PHE A 159 22.16 -33.09 -13.52
C PHE A 159 21.82 -32.11 -14.63
N ILE A 160 21.59 -30.81 -14.30
CA ILE A 160 21.47 -29.73 -15.26
C ILE A 160 22.57 -28.72 -14.97
N GLN A 161 23.63 -28.76 -15.78
CA GLN A 161 24.74 -27.83 -15.58
C GLN A 161 24.32 -26.39 -15.87
N ASN A 162 24.86 -25.45 -15.11
CA ASN A 162 24.62 -24.00 -15.24
C ASN A 162 23.15 -23.58 -15.13
N PHE A 163 22.32 -24.39 -14.46
CA PHE A 163 20.95 -24.04 -14.13
C PHE A 163 20.86 -23.63 -12.67
N ASN A 164 20.19 -22.51 -12.39
CA ASN A 164 19.84 -22.06 -11.05
C ASN A 164 18.41 -21.55 -11.06
N MET A 165 17.69 -21.84 -9.97
CA MET A 165 16.34 -21.35 -9.74
C MET A 165 16.19 -20.94 -8.28
N SER A 166 15.59 -19.80 -8.02
CA SER A 166 15.06 -19.45 -6.70
C SER A 166 13.58 -19.15 -6.74
N LEU A 167 12.90 -19.48 -5.67
CA LEU A 167 11.53 -19.07 -5.42
C LEU A 167 11.42 -18.62 -3.97
N ASP A 168 10.99 -17.38 -3.78
CA ASP A 168 10.86 -16.76 -2.48
C ASP A 168 9.42 -16.27 -2.28
N TRP A 169 8.78 -16.69 -1.20
CA TRP A 169 7.58 -16.07 -0.66
C TRP A 169 7.96 -14.97 0.32
N TRP A 170 7.23 -13.87 0.27
CA TRP A 170 7.42 -12.74 1.18
C TRP A 170 6.09 -12.14 1.62
N GLU A 171 6.03 -11.69 2.87
CA GLU A 171 4.95 -10.93 3.49
C GLU A 171 5.55 -9.77 4.26
N ILE A 172 5.03 -8.56 4.03
CA ILE A 172 5.44 -7.36 4.77
C ILE A 172 4.16 -6.66 5.25
N ARG A 173 4.07 -6.46 6.56
CA ARG A 173 2.99 -5.72 7.18
C ARG A 173 3.53 -4.53 7.93
N VAL A 174 3.01 -3.34 7.60
CA VAL A 174 3.36 -2.06 8.24
C VAL A 174 2.14 -1.57 9.01
N GLU A 175 2.28 -1.42 10.30
CA GLU A 175 1.27 -0.88 11.20
C GLU A 175 1.49 0.61 11.45
N ASN A 176 0.44 1.33 11.84
CA ASN A 176 0.47 2.77 12.06
C ASN A 176 1.02 3.57 10.88
N THR A 177 0.67 3.14 9.65
CA THR A 177 1.16 3.75 8.43
C THR A 177 0.90 5.25 8.41
N ILE A 178 1.95 6.05 8.18
CA ILE A 178 1.82 7.50 8.06
C ILE A 178 1.31 7.81 6.66
N ILE A 179 0.11 8.34 6.60
CA ILE A 179 -0.55 8.74 5.35
C ILE A 179 -0.91 10.23 5.38
N SER A 180 -0.97 10.84 4.20
CA SER A 180 -1.57 12.16 4.06
C SER A 180 -3.08 12.03 4.24
N ASP A 181 -3.63 12.82 5.13
CA ASP A 181 -5.08 12.90 5.33
C ASP A 181 -5.76 13.60 4.14
N THR A 182 -7.04 13.39 3.96
CA THR A 182 -7.85 14.07 2.95
C THR A 182 -9.14 14.59 3.58
N ALA A 183 -9.73 15.63 2.98
CA ALA A 183 -11.01 16.15 3.45
C ALA A 183 -12.10 15.06 3.46
N ASN A 184 -12.14 14.20 2.43
CA ASN A 184 -13.05 13.06 2.38
C ASN A 184 -12.83 12.07 3.51
N LEU A 185 -11.57 11.72 3.82
CA LEU A 185 -11.25 10.78 4.89
C LEU A 185 -11.67 11.35 6.24
N ILE A 186 -11.35 12.61 6.52
CA ILE A 186 -11.73 13.29 7.76
C ILE A 186 -13.26 13.26 7.96
N LEU A 187 -14.00 13.68 6.95
CA LEU A 187 -15.46 13.78 7.04
C LEU A 187 -16.14 12.40 7.09
N ASN A 188 -15.63 11.43 6.31
CA ASN A 188 -16.13 10.06 6.34
C ASN A 188 -15.88 9.39 7.69
N ASP A 189 -14.70 9.59 8.26
CA ASP A 189 -14.38 9.07 9.57
C ASP A 189 -15.30 9.66 10.65
N CYS A 190 -15.54 10.98 10.61
CA CYS A 190 -16.42 11.65 11.55
C CYS A 190 -17.87 11.17 11.43
N TYR A 191 -18.43 11.13 10.22
CA TYR A 191 -19.88 10.93 10.05
C TYR A 191 -20.27 9.50 9.64
N ILE A 192 -19.44 8.80 8.86
CA ILE A 192 -19.76 7.44 8.39
C ILE A 192 -19.22 6.42 9.39
N ASN A 193 -17.93 6.55 9.75
CA ASN A 193 -17.24 5.58 10.62
C ASN A 193 -17.42 5.88 12.12
N ASP A 194 -18.11 6.99 12.47
CA ASP A 194 -18.44 7.39 13.85
C ASP A 194 -17.21 7.57 14.74
N ILE A 195 -16.12 8.12 14.18
CA ILE A 195 -14.88 8.39 14.91
C ILE A 195 -14.91 9.84 15.42
N ALA A 196 -15.45 10.04 16.62
CA ALA A 196 -15.69 11.38 17.18
C ALA A 196 -14.41 12.27 17.21
N ALA A 197 -13.24 11.68 17.45
CA ALA A 197 -11.97 12.40 17.45
C ALA A 197 -11.67 13.11 16.13
N ARG A 198 -12.16 12.58 14.99
CA ARG A 198 -11.93 13.14 13.65
C ARG A 198 -12.79 14.39 13.40
N CYS A 199 -13.90 14.53 14.13
CA CYS A 199 -14.78 15.69 14.01
C CYS A 199 -14.12 17.00 14.50
N SER A 200 -13.06 16.94 15.29
CA SER A 200 -12.31 18.11 15.75
C SER A 200 -11.38 18.72 14.67
N ALA A 201 -11.17 18.02 13.56
CA ALA A 201 -10.30 18.48 12.47
C ALA A 201 -10.93 19.54 11.56
N PHE A 202 -12.21 19.86 11.78
CA PHE A 202 -12.93 20.90 11.02
C PHE A 202 -13.99 21.57 11.91
N THR A 203 -14.50 22.70 11.41
CA THR A 203 -15.67 23.35 11.99
C THR A 203 -16.75 23.49 10.93
N ARG A 204 -17.98 23.77 11.35
CA ARG A 204 -19.06 24.15 10.47
C ARG A 204 -19.41 25.62 10.70
N ASP A 205 -19.71 26.32 9.63
CA ASP A 205 -20.24 27.68 9.70
C ASP A 205 -21.53 27.69 10.53
N PRO A 206 -21.66 28.57 11.54
CA PRO A 206 -22.79 28.53 12.47
C PRO A 206 -24.12 28.91 11.86
N VAL A 207 -24.15 29.50 10.67
CA VAL A 207 -25.37 29.96 9.98
C VAL A 207 -25.74 29.00 8.84
N THR A 208 -24.75 28.61 8.04
CA THR A 208 -24.99 27.83 6.83
C THR A 208 -24.77 26.33 7.00
N GLY A 209 -24.03 25.92 8.03
CA GLY A 209 -23.62 24.52 8.25
C GLY A 209 -22.49 24.05 7.33
N ILE A 210 -22.00 24.91 6.44
CA ILE A 210 -20.90 24.57 5.52
C ILE A 210 -19.62 24.26 6.31
N VAL A 211 -18.91 23.21 5.90
CA VAL A 211 -17.60 22.88 6.47
C VAL A 211 -16.61 24.00 6.20
N ASN A 212 -15.91 24.45 7.23
CA ASN A 212 -14.83 25.41 7.13
C ASN A 212 -13.67 25.03 8.09
N ASN A 213 -12.56 25.80 8.03
CA ASN A 213 -11.38 25.58 8.89
C ASN A 213 -10.88 24.13 8.96
N LEU A 214 -11.03 23.39 7.88
CA LEU A 214 -10.59 21.99 7.84
C LEU A 214 -9.06 21.92 7.87
N LYS A 215 -8.53 21.11 8.81
CA LYS A 215 -7.11 20.86 8.98
C LYS A 215 -6.77 19.48 8.44
N ARG A 216 -5.91 19.45 7.42
CA ARG A 216 -5.40 18.24 6.79
C ARG A 216 -3.92 18.08 7.14
N THR A 217 -3.59 17.07 7.93
CA THR A 217 -2.21 16.77 8.35
C THR A 217 -1.88 15.32 8.07
N GLY A 218 -0.63 14.92 8.22
CA GLY A 218 -0.29 13.50 8.29
C GLY A 218 -0.96 12.84 9.49
N ILE A 219 -1.37 11.60 9.35
CA ILE A 219 -1.93 10.77 10.43
C ILE A 219 -1.31 9.38 10.41
N ASN A 220 -1.21 8.77 11.59
CA ASN A 220 -0.98 7.34 11.68
C ASN A 220 -2.32 6.62 11.47
N ALA A 221 -2.43 5.83 10.43
CA ALA A 221 -3.67 5.16 10.06
C ALA A 221 -3.43 3.68 9.81
N GLY A 222 -4.32 2.84 10.28
CA GLY A 222 -4.45 1.44 9.97
C GLY A 222 -3.15 0.67 9.72
N TYR A 223 -3.11 -0.04 8.62
CA TYR A 223 -1.95 -0.82 8.19
C TYR A 223 -1.86 -0.92 6.67
N ARG A 224 -0.67 -1.24 6.16
CA ARG A 224 -0.46 -1.73 4.79
C ARG A 224 0.14 -3.12 4.85
N GLU A 225 -0.43 -4.04 4.10
CA GLU A 225 0.05 -5.42 4.00
C GLU A 225 0.28 -5.79 2.54
N VAL A 226 1.49 -6.25 2.25
CA VAL A 226 1.89 -6.71 0.93
C VAL A 226 2.43 -8.13 1.03
N GLU A 227 2.06 -8.97 0.05
CA GLU A 227 2.44 -10.38 0.01
C GLU A 227 2.67 -10.81 -1.43
N GLY A 228 3.62 -11.71 -1.64
CA GLY A 228 3.90 -12.18 -2.99
C GLY A 228 4.95 -13.26 -3.07
N PHE A 229 5.31 -13.55 -4.32
CA PHE A 229 6.34 -14.53 -4.67
C PHE A 229 7.28 -13.91 -5.69
N ASP A 230 8.57 -14.16 -5.51
CA ASP A 230 9.60 -13.83 -6.48
C ASP A 230 10.22 -15.11 -7.02
N LEU A 231 10.29 -15.22 -8.35
CA LEU A 231 10.93 -16.30 -9.08
C LEU A 231 12.12 -15.73 -9.85
N ASP A 232 13.28 -16.34 -9.69
CA ASP A 232 14.44 -16.12 -10.55
C ASP A 232 14.90 -17.46 -11.12
N VAL A 233 15.08 -17.53 -12.43
CA VAL A 233 15.60 -18.71 -13.15
C VAL A 233 16.71 -18.24 -14.07
N SER A 234 17.89 -18.85 -13.94
CA SER A 234 19.00 -18.61 -14.85
C SER A 234 19.50 -19.92 -15.43
N TYR A 235 19.78 -19.89 -16.72
CA TYR A 235 20.33 -21.01 -17.46
C TYR A 235 21.38 -20.56 -18.47
N ARG A 236 22.50 -21.28 -18.52
CA ARG A 236 23.53 -21.06 -19.56
C ARG A 236 23.82 -22.38 -20.27
N LEU A 237 23.68 -22.37 -21.57
CA LEU A 237 23.93 -23.50 -22.45
C LEU A 237 25.16 -23.20 -23.34
N PRO A 238 26.36 -23.62 -22.96
CA PRO A 238 27.50 -23.57 -23.88
C PRO A 238 27.34 -24.66 -24.94
N THR A 239 27.63 -24.29 -26.18
CA THR A 239 27.67 -25.26 -27.29
C THR A 239 28.96 -25.08 -28.09
N ASP A 240 29.55 -26.17 -28.51
CA ASP A 240 30.82 -26.13 -29.25
C ASP A 240 30.69 -25.53 -30.69
N ARG A 241 29.51 -25.61 -31.27
CA ARG A 241 29.29 -25.25 -32.67
C ARG A 241 28.44 -23.99 -32.86
N PHE A 242 27.55 -23.70 -31.93
CA PHE A 242 26.55 -22.63 -32.11
C PHE A 242 26.73 -21.48 -31.11
N GLY A 243 27.86 -21.45 -30.38
CA GLY A 243 28.13 -20.43 -29.37
C GLY A 243 27.43 -20.72 -28.05
N ASN A 244 27.32 -19.71 -27.20
CA ASN A 244 26.77 -19.77 -25.89
C ASN A 244 25.40 -19.13 -25.82
N PHE A 245 24.42 -19.83 -25.28
CA PHE A 245 23.10 -19.30 -25.05
C PHE A 245 22.92 -19.00 -23.55
N SER A 246 22.24 -17.95 -23.23
CA SER A 246 21.83 -17.63 -21.85
C SER A 246 20.35 -17.27 -21.79
N ALA A 247 19.71 -17.67 -20.72
CA ALA A 247 18.34 -17.27 -20.40
C ALA A 247 18.29 -16.84 -18.94
N GLN A 248 17.70 -15.69 -18.66
CA GLN A 248 17.38 -15.23 -17.32
C GLN A 248 15.92 -14.79 -17.27
N TRP A 249 15.17 -15.42 -16.42
CA TRP A 249 13.77 -15.10 -16.19
C TRP A 249 13.55 -14.69 -14.75
N THR A 250 13.10 -13.46 -14.56
CA THR A 250 12.70 -12.91 -13.26
C THR A 250 11.22 -12.59 -13.30
N SER A 251 10.48 -13.01 -12.27
CA SER A 251 9.04 -12.75 -12.18
C SER A 251 8.62 -12.49 -10.75
N THR A 252 7.82 -11.44 -10.54
CA THR A 252 7.17 -11.14 -9.27
C THR A 252 5.66 -11.34 -9.42
N TYR A 253 5.07 -12.13 -8.54
CA TYR A 253 3.63 -12.23 -8.36
C TYR A 253 3.25 -11.59 -7.03
N THR A 254 2.50 -10.49 -7.08
CA THR A 254 1.94 -9.82 -5.90
C THR A 254 0.55 -10.39 -5.63
N SER A 255 0.41 -11.22 -4.62
CA SER A 255 -0.87 -11.84 -4.22
C SER A 255 -1.76 -10.86 -3.49
N ARG A 256 -1.17 -9.97 -2.68
CA ARG A 256 -1.85 -8.99 -1.86
C ARG A 256 -1.08 -7.66 -1.84
N ASP A 257 -1.81 -6.56 -1.90
CA ASP A 257 -1.37 -5.20 -1.54
C ASP A 257 -2.60 -4.47 -1.01
N ASP A 258 -2.77 -4.48 0.29
CA ASP A 258 -3.92 -3.93 0.99
C ASP A 258 -3.51 -2.72 1.82
N LEU A 259 -4.28 -1.66 1.74
CA LEU A 259 -4.14 -0.47 2.57
C LEU A 259 -5.42 -0.24 3.36
N VAL A 260 -5.31 -0.24 4.67
CA VAL A 260 -6.39 0.13 5.58
C VAL A 260 -6.05 1.48 6.22
N THR A 261 -6.86 2.49 5.92
CA THR A 261 -6.59 3.88 6.30
C THR A 261 -7.19 4.29 7.63
N THR A 262 -8.06 3.46 8.24
CA THR A 262 -8.67 3.75 9.54
C THR A 262 -8.63 2.55 10.47
N LYS A 263 -8.21 2.77 11.73
CA LYS A 263 -8.11 1.71 12.74
C LYS A 263 -9.43 1.01 13.05
N ASN A 264 -10.55 1.69 12.84
CA ASN A 264 -11.89 1.19 13.20
C ASN A 264 -12.74 0.82 11.98
N ALA A 265 -12.25 0.99 10.78
CA ALA A 265 -12.97 0.52 9.61
C ALA A 265 -12.92 -1.01 9.61
N VAL A 266 -14.01 -1.64 9.98
CA VAL A 266 -14.32 -3.04 9.66
C VAL A 266 -14.47 -3.18 8.14
N THR A 267 -13.89 -2.27 7.41
CA THR A 267 -13.99 -2.18 5.97
C THR A 267 -12.91 -3.02 5.35
N HIS A 268 -13.33 -3.69 4.36
CA HIS A 268 -12.51 -4.46 3.46
C HIS A 268 -11.22 -3.72 3.13
N PRO A 269 -10.07 -4.41 3.18
CA PRO A 269 -8.81 -3.85 2.73
C PRO A 269 -9.02 -3.24 1.35
N ASN A 270 -8.44 -2.06 1.12
CA ASN A 270 -8.51 -1.45 -0.19
C ASN A 270 -7.49 -2.16 -1.10
N PRO A 271 -7.91 -3.11 -1.96
CA PRO A 271 -6.98 -3.90 -2.75
C PRO A 271 -6.31 -3.00 -3.79
N ARG A 272 -4.99 -3.04 -3.83
CA ARG A 272 -4.18 -2.22 -4.74
C ARG A 272 -3.60 -3.02 -5.91
N THR A 273 -3.64 -4.36 -5.84
CA THR A 273 -3.15 -5.22 -6.91
C THR A 273 -4.09 -5.24 -8.12
N GLY A 274 -3.53 -5.01 -9.29
CA GLY A 274 -4.28 -5.08 -10.54
C GLY A 274 -5.22 -3.88 -10.80
N VAL A 275 -5.09 -2.79 -10.05
CA VAL A 275 -5.81 -1.54 -10.27
C VAL A 275 -4.83 -0.47 -10.75
N GLY A 276 -5.11 0.14 -11.89
CA GLY A 276 -4.27 1.14 -12.54
C GLY A 276 -4.51 2.55 -11.99
N TRP A 277 -3.88 2.86 -10.86
CA TRP A 277 -3.78 4.21 -10.33
C TRP A 277 -2.34 4.45 -9.88
N ALA A 278 -1.88 5.70 -9.88
CA ALA A 278 -0.52 6.01 -9.46
C ALA A 278 -0.19 5.40 -8.09
N GLY A 279 0.81 4.54 -8.03
CA GLY A 279 1.25 3.84 -6.82
C GLY A 279 0.66 2.44 -6.59
N TYR A 280 -0.16 1.93 -7.50
CA TYR A 280 -0.64 0.55 -7.45
C TYR A 280 0.34 -0.43 -8.11
N ALA A 281 0.29 -1.70 -7.71
CA ALA A 281 1.17 -2.74 -8.19
C ALA A 281 0.50 -3.62 -9.25
N PHE A 282 1.25 -3.99 -10.29
CA PHE A 282 0.85 -5.08 -11.17
C PHE A 282 0.78 -6.39 -10.38
N ARG A 283 -0.22 -7.21 -10.68
CA ARG A 283 -0.31 -8.54 -10.06
C ARG A 283 0.82 -9.45 -10.50
N VAL A 284 1.23 -9.36 -11.77
CA VAL A 284 2.40 -10.07 -12.31
C VAL A 284 3.29 -9.09 -13.06
N ARG A 285 4.58 -9.12 -12.75
CA ARG A 285 5.64 -8.47 -13.52
C ARG A 285 6.68 -9.52 -13.86
N SER A 286 7.06 -9.62 -15.11
CA SER A 286 8.01 -10.64 -15.56
C SER A 286 8.97 -10.09 -16.62
N ASN A 287 10.23 -10.46 -16.52
CA ASN A 287 11.26 -10.12 -17.48
C ASN A 287 11.97 -11.40 -17.90
N LEU A 288 12.05 -11.65 -19.21
CA LEU A 288 12.84 -12.71 -19.79
C LEU A 288 13.92 -12.09 -20.66
N ASN A 289 15.17 -12.36 -20.31
CA ASN A 289 16.34 -11.98 -21.10
C ASN A 289 16.92 -13.24 -21.75
N LEU A 290 17.04 -13.23 -23.07
CA LEU A 290 17.71 -14.26 -23.84
C LEU A 290 18.97 -13.66 -24.44
N GLY A 291 20.09 -14.37 -24.33
CA GLY A 291 21.36 -13.96 -24.87
C GLY A 291 21.97 -15.08 -25.75
N TRP A 292 22.69 -14.70 -26.76
CA TRP A 292 23.50 -15.57 -27.60
C TRP A 292 24.82 -14.89 -27.92
N GLU A 293 25.92 -15.64 -27.81
CA GLU A 293 27.27 -15.18 -28.10
C GLU A 293 28.03 -16.24 -28.89
N MET A 294 28.67 -15.85 -29.97
CA MET A 294 29.50 -16.73 -30.77
C MET A 294 30.66 -15.96 -31.42
N GLY A 295 31.89 -16.17 -30.95
CA GLY A 295 33.06 -15.41 -31.37
C GLY A 295 32.89 -13.93 -31.12
N ASP A 296 32.98 -13.11 -32.14
CA ASP A 296 32.84 -11.66 -32.08
C ASP A 296 31.37 -11.20 -32.22
N PHE A 297 30.42 -12.12 -32.34
CA PHE A 297 29.00 -11.82 -32.52
C PHE A 297 28.21 -12.10 -31.23
N GLY A 298 27.26 -11.22 -30.97
CA GLY A 298 26.31 -11.39 -29.85
C GLY A 298 24.95 -10.80 -30.20
N ALA A 299 23.92 -11.42 -29.65
CA ALA A 299 22.54 -10.95 -29.74
C ALA A 299 21.85 -11.12 -28.40
N SER A 300 20.98 -10.17 -28.06
CA SER A 300 20.14 -10.28 -26.90
C SER A 300 18.71 -9.86 -27.19
N TRP A 301 17.77 -10.52 -26.53
CA TRP A 301 16.36 -10.21 -26.62
C TRP A 301 15.74 -10.15 -25.22
N THR A 302 15.03 -9.07 -24.93
CA THR A 302 14.35 -8.87 -23.64
C THR A 302 12.85 -8.78 -23.86
N VAL A 303 12.10 -9.65 -23.19
CA VAL A 303 10.64 -9.59 -23.13
C VAL A 303 10.24 -9.12 -21.74
N ARG A 304 9.40 -8.10 -21.69
CA ARG A 304 8.78 -7.61 -20.45
C ARG A 304 7.28 -7.86 -20.49
N TYR A 305 6.77 -8.51 -19.47
CA TYR A 305 5.35 -8.76 -19.30
C TYR A 305 4.83 -8.06 -18.05
N PHE A 306 3.71 -7.40 -18.20
CA PHE A 306 2.94 -6.83 -17.10
C PHE A 306 1.51 -7.35 -17.21
N SER A 307 0.94 -7.82 -16.11
CA SER A 307 -0.47 -8.21 -16.08
C SER A 307 -1.38 -7.02 -16.39
N GLY A 308 -2.56 -7.28 -16.91
CA GLY A 308 -3.58 -6.26 -17.08
C GLY A 308 -3.92 -5.58 -15.75
N MET A 309 -4.21 -4.29 -15.82
CA MET A 309 -4.76 -3.53 -14.71
C MET A 309 -6.16 -3.04 -15.07
N LYS A 310 -7.02 -2.95 -14.07
CA LYS A 310 -8.30 -2.25 -14.20
C LYS A 310 -8.11 -0.80 -13.79
N GLU A 311 -8.60 0.12 -14.57
CA GLU A 311 -8.58 1.54 -14.24
C GLU A 311 -9.67 1.87 -13.22
N ALA A 312 -9.36 2.74 -12.26
CA ALA A 312 -10.38 3.25 -11.36
C ALA A 312 -11.34 4.17 -12.13
N CYS A 313 -12.62 3.88 -12.08
CA CYS A 313 -13.60 4.75 -12.73
C CYS A 313 -13.84 6.02 -11.92
N LEU A 314 -13.33 7.14 -12.41
CA LEU A 314 -13.51 8.45 -11.80
C LEU A 314 -14.87 9.07 -12.12
N SER A 315 -15.52 8.59 -13.16
CA SER A 315 -16.77 9.16 -13.69
C SER A 315 -18.03 8.40 -13.25
N ALA A 316 -17.93 7.59 -12.20
CA ALA A 316 -19.02 6.73 -11.72
C ALA A 316 -20.35 7.47 -11.47
N VAL A 317 -20.30 8.78 -11.18
CA VAL A 317 -21.48 9.63 -10.95
C VAL A 317 -21.99 10.25 -12.25
N THR A 318 -21.07 10.60 -13.17
CA THR A 318 -21.40 11.32 -14.40
C THR A 318 -21.73 10.37 -15.56
N PHE A 319 -21.01 9.26 -15.64
CA PHE A 319 -21.14 8.26 -16.71
C PHE A 319 -21.07 6.85 -16.10
N PRO A 320 -22.08 6.44 -15.31
CA PRO A 320 -22.06 5.16 -14.60
C PRO A 320 -21.99 3.95 -15.55
N GLU A 321 -22.49 4.08 -16.77
CA GLU A 321 -22.42 3.05 -17.81
C GLU A 321 -20.99 2.76 -18.27
N GLU A 322 -20.12 3.76 -18.30
CA GLU A 322 -18.71 3.57 -18.65
C GLU A 322 -17.97 2.77 -17.57
N CYS A 323 -18.36 2.95 -16.33
CA CYS A 323 -17.73 2.23 -15.21
C CYS A 323 -18.06 0.74 -15.16
N ASN A 324 -19.02 0.26 -15.93
CA ASN A 324 -19.39 -1.15 -16.04
C ASN A 324 -18.58 -1.90 -17.12
N LEU A 325 -17.74 -1.19 -17.87
CA LEU A 325 -16.87 -1.83 -18.86
C LEU A 325 -15.80 -2.68 -18.16
N PRO A 326 -15.38 -3.80 -18.80
CA PRO A 326 -14.48 -4.77 -18.16
C PRO A 326 -13.08 -4.23 -17.84
N ASN A 327 -12.68 -3.11 -18.44
CA ASN A 327 -11.41 -2.42 -18.19
C ASN A 327 -11.43 -1.51 -16.95
N TYR A 328 -12.60 -1.24 -16.37
CA TYR A 328 -12.70 -0.44 -15.15
C TYR A 328 -12.90 -1.30 -13.90
N ALA A 329 -12.26 -0.89 -12.81
CA ALA A 329 -12.59 -1.39 -11.48
C ALA A 329 -13.85 -0.64 -11.00
N SER A 330 -15.02 -1.22 -11.23
CA SER A 330 -16.26 -0.73 -10.65
C SER A 330 -16.27 -0.98 -9.14
N PRO A 331 -16.82 -0.07 -8.31
CA PRO A 331 -17.09 -0.34 -6.90
C PRO A 331 -17.93 -1.60 -6.68
N ASN A 332 -18.70 -2.01 -7.68
CA ASN A 332 -19.54 -3.21 -7.65
C ASN A 332 -18.87 -4.43 -8.30
N ASN A 333 -17.70 -4.26 -8.90
CA ASN A 333 -16.95 -5.32 -9.60
C ASN A 333 -15.61 -5.57 -8.88
N GLN A 334 -15.70 -5.84 -7.61
CA GLN A 334 -14.60 -6.43 -6.84
C GLN A 334 -14.54 -7.92 -7.22
N GLY A 335 -13.85 -8.20 -8.31
CA GLY A 335 -13.59 -9.55 -8.77
C GLY A 335 -12.40 -10.19 -8.08
#